data_46f29fcce1cc35d976b74cc08e7f374f
#
_entry.id   46f29fcce1cc35d976b74cc08e7f374f
#
_cell.length_a   1.000
_cell.length_b   1.000
_cell.length_c   1.000
_cell.angle_alpha   90.00
_cell.angle_beta   90.00
_cell.angle_gamma   90.00
#
_symmetry.space_group_name_H-M   'P 1'
#
loop_
_entity.id
_entity.type
_entity.pdbx_description
1 polymer ?
#
loop_
_entity_poly.entity_id
_entity_poly.type
_entity_poly.pdbx_seq_one_letter_code
_entity_poly.pdbx_strand_id
1 'polypeptide(L)'
;MPVLFCNIAWMKDYGGRSVDDPPLGGGAFPNREGFCGEECNFVEADDGYVYGHFETIKGTLDRQVLIENLGAEKSDGFIDGVDIVWTAPEEGRDPRMVVGWYRNARLYRRRQEFKGRYPSAQHRRDKIRSFMVKTLAENAFVLRPEERHLRLQRGEGWSGQASWWYAEDTTDRSARAFVRRVKASMDDPAVAPIGISPDRDPGPGRPAGAAAPHAA
;
A
#
# COMPACT_ATOMS: atom_id res chain seq x y z
N MET A 1 16.20 4.51 -3.48
CA MET A 1 14.95 4.45 -4.26
C MET A 1 14.10 5.64 -3.90
N PRO A 2 13.37 6.25 -4.85
CA PRO A 2 12.43 7.33 -4.57
C PRO A 2 11.30 6.81 -3.65
N VAL A 3 10.73 7.70 -2.83
CA VAL A 3 9.68 7.35 -1.88
C VAL A 3 8.44 8.20 -2.07
N LEU A 4 7.26 7.56 -2.07
CA LEU A 4 5.96 8.21 -2.10
C LEU A 4 5.17 7.83 -0.84
N PHE A 5 4.71 8.81 -0.09
CA PHE A 5 3.78 8.60 1.02
C PHE A 5 2.35 8.64 0.51
N CYS A 6 1.56 7.63 0.80
CA CYS A 6 0.16 7.51 0.39
C CYS A 6 -0.75 7.42 1.61
N ASN A 7 -1.83 8.22 1.58
CA ASN A 7 -2.81 8.26 2.65
C ASN A 7 -3.95 7.30 2.36
N ILE A 8 -4.25 6.44 3.33
CA ILE A 8 -5.32 5.45 3.27
C ILE A 8 -6.19 5.50 4.54
N ALA A 9 -7.29 4.77 4.56
CA ALA A 9 -8.07 4.57 5.77
C ALA A 9 -7.30 3.74 6.79
N TRP A 10 -7.60 3.90 8.09
CA TRP A 10 -7.02 3.07 9.15
C TRP A 10 -7.70 1.72 9.20
N MET A 11 -6.90 0.68 9.22
CA MET A 11 -7.29 -0.70 9.50
C MET A 11 -6.18 -1.38 10.33
N LYS A 12 -6.48 -2.51 10.94
CA LYS A 12 -5.47 -3.29 11.69
C LYS A 12 -4.53 -4.02 10.73
N ASP A 13 -5.09 -4.81 9.82
CA ASP A 13 -4.34 -5.80 9.04
C ASP A 13 -4.40 -5.55 7.52
N TYR A 14 -5.37 -4.76 7.03
CA TYR A 14 -5.61 -4.55 5.59
C TYR A 14 -5.74 -5.86 4.79
N GLY A 15 -6.24 -6.89 5.45
CA GLY A 15 -6.46 -8.23 4.90
C GLY A 15 -7.84 -8.43 4.28
N GLY A 16 -8.51 -7.34 3.92
CA GLY A 16 -9.91 -7.29 3.52
C GLY A 16 -10.83 -6.88 4.68
N ARG A 17 -12.01 -6.38 4.32
CA ARG A 17 -12.97 -5.89 5.31
C ARG A 17 -13.55 -7.01 6.17
N SER A 18 -13.57 -6.78 7.47
CA SER A 18 -14.27 -7.62 8.44
C SER A 18 -15.02 -6.77 9.46
N VAL A 19 -15.83 -7.41 10.29
CA VAL A 19 -16.52 -6.73 11.40
C VAL A 19 -15.51 -6.21 12.43
N ASP A 20 -14.41 -6.93 12.62
CA ASP A 20 -13.37 -6.62 13.61
C ASP A 20 -12.29 -5.69 13.07
N ASP A 21 -12.25 -5.46 11.76
CA ASP A 21 -11.30 -4.58 11.08
C ASP A 21 -12.00 -3.74 9.99
N PRO A 22 -12.93 -2.84 10.36
CA PRO A 22 -13.54 -1.93 9.41
C PRO A 22 -12.57 -0.78 9.06
N PRO A 23 -12.63 -0.21 7.83
CA PRO A 23 -11.86 0.97 7.49
C PRO A 23 -12.36 2.19 8.28
N LEU A 24 -11.45 2.89 8.97
CA LEU A 24 -11.75 4.08 9.75
C LEU A 24 -11.04 5.31 9.16
N GLY A 25 -11.75 6.41 9.00
CA GLY A 25 -11.20 7.63 8.39
C GLY A 25 -11.00 7.47 6.89
N GLY A 26 -9.94 8.07 6.34
CA GLY A 26 -9.63 7.99 4.90
C GLY A 26 -10.43 8.96 4.03
N GLY A 27 -11.35 9.74 4.59
CA GLY A 27 -12.13 10.76 3.90
C GLY A 27 -13.64 10.54 3.96
N ALA A 28 -14.40 11.31 3.15
CA ALA A 28 -15.87 11.29 3.20
C ALA A 28 -16.46 10.00 2.59
N PHE A 29 -15.78 9.34 1.67
CA PHE A 29 -16.30 8.17 0.96
C PHE A 29 -16.36 6.91 1.84
N PRO A 30 -15.30 6.47 2.52
CA PRO A 30 -15.36 5.35 3.45
C PRO A 30 -16.38 5.56 4.57
N ASN A 31 -16.46 6.78 5.10
CA ASN A 31 -17.42 7.12 6.16
C ASN A 31 -18.89 7.03 5.73
N ARG A 32 -19.16 7.21 4.44
CA ARG A 32 -20.52 7.22 3.89
C ARG A 32 -20.94 5.87 3.35
N GLU A 33 -20.05 5.17 2.66
CA GLU A 33 -20.33 3.92 1.95
C GLU A 33 -19.89 2.67 2.73
N GLY A 34 -19.08 2.84 3.78
CA GLY A 34 -18.59 1.74 4.62
C GLY A 34 -17.61 0.80 3.93
N PHE A 35 -17.02 1.21 2.80
CA PHE A 35 -15.96 0.49 2.11
C PHE A 35 -14.95 1.45 1.48
N CYS A 36 -13.75 0.98 1.19
CA CYS A 36 -12.71 1.72 0.48
C CYS A 36 -11.86 0.79 -0.38
N GLY A 37 -11.20 1.33 -1.40
CA GLY A 37 -10.33 0.55 -2.28
C GLY A 37 -9.10 -0.01 -1.59
N GLU A 38 -8.76 0.51 -0.42
CA GLU A 38 -7.52 0.22 0.31
C GLU A 38 -7.61 -1.03 1.21
N GLU A 39 -8.80 -1.61 1.39
CA GLU A 39 -9.06 -2.74 2.32
C GLU A 39 -8.20 -3.97 2.04
N CYS A 40 -7.80 -4.16 0.78
CA CYS A 40 -6.99 -5.30 0.33
C CYS A 40 -5.53 -4.94 0.05
N ASN A 41 -5.03 -3.79 0.53
CA ASN A 41 -3.68 -3.34 0.19
C ASN A 41 -2.58 -4.33 0.61
N PHE A 42 -2.83 -5.21 1.56
CA PHE A 42 -1.85 -6.21 2.00
C PHE A 42 -2.35 -7.65 1.80
N VAL A 43 -3.31 -7.85 0.91
CA VAL A 43 -3.77 -9.18 0.52
C VAL A 43 -2.89 -9.70 -0.63
N GLU A 44 -2.20 -10.81 -0.40
CA GLU A 44 -1.50 -11.52 -1.46
C GLU A 44 -2.51 -12.08 -2.47
N ALA A 45 -2.25 -11.82 -3.74
CA ALA A 45 -3.04 -12.31 -4.86
C ALA A 45 -2.53 -13.67 -5.36
N ASP A 46 -3.35 -14.34 -6.19
CA ASP A 46 -3.06 -15.68 -6.75
C ASP A 46 -1.75 -15.69 -7.58
N ASP A 47 -1.27 -14.54 -8.03
CA ASP A 47 -0.05 -14.35 -8.82
C ASP A 47 1.18 -13.95 -8.00
N GLY A 48 1.07 -13.93 -6.66
CA GLY A 48 2.15 -13.59 -5.75
C GLY A 48 2.42 -12.09 -5.60
N TYR A 49 1.57 -11.25 -6.18
CA TYR A 49 1.63 -9.79 -5.99
C TYR A 49 0.66 -9.32 -4.90
N VAL A 50 0.94 -8.15 -4.37
CA VAL A 50 -0.04 -7.32 -3.68
C VAL A 50 -0.37 -6.10 -4.54
N TYR A 51 -1.61 -5.66 -4.48
CA TYR A 51 -2.15 -4.57 -5.26
C TYR A 51 -2.64 -3.47 -4.34
N GLY A 52 -1.95 -2.33 -4.35
CA GLY A 52 -2.25 -1.21 -3.48
C GLY A 52 -3.12 -0.17 -4.16
N HIS A 53 -4.07 0.32 -3.41
CA HIS A 53 -4.95 1.43 -3.81
C HIS A 53 -4.77 2.60 -2.85
N PHE A 54 -4.83 3.80 -3.36
CA PHE A 54 -5.08 5.05 -2.64
C PHE A 54 -5.96 5.94 -3.50
N GLU A 55 -6.74 6.81 -2.88
CA GLU A 55 -7.75 7.56 -3.59
C GLU A 55 -7.14 8.68 -4.45
N THR A 56 -7.46 8.68 -5.73
CA THR A 56 -7.03 9.69 -6.70
C THR A 56 -8.15 10.62 -7.11
N ILE A 57 -9.41 10.27 -6.85
CA ILE A 57 -10.56 11.07 -7.21
C ILE A 57 -10.74 12.25 -6.24
N LYS A 58 -10.92 13.43 -6.81
CA LYS A 58 -11.31 14.63 -6.06
C LYS A 58 -12.51 15.27 -6.77
N GLY A 59 -13.68 15.15 -6.19
CA GLY A 59 -14.94 15.52 -6.87
C GLY A 59 -15.20 14.61 -8.06
N THR A 60 -15.26 15.17 -9.26
CA THR A 60 -15.42 14.42 -10.53
C THR A 60 -14.11 14.14 -11.25
N LEU A 61 -12.97 14.63 -10.73
CA LEU A 61 -11.67 14.53 -11.38
C LEU A 61 -10.88 13.36 -10.81
N ASP A 62 -10.50 12.38 -11.65
CA ASP A 62 -9.51 11.37 -11.35
C ASP A 62 -8.11 11.91 -11.67
N ARG A 63 -7.35 12.26 -10.62
CA ARG A 63 -6.04 12.90 -10.73
C ARG A 63 -4.98 11.88 -11.10
N GLN A 64 -3.98 12.35 -11.85
CA GLN A 64 -2.79 11.57 -12.13
C GLN A 64 -1.75 11.74 -11.01
N VAL A 65 -1.01 10.68 -10.74
CA VAL A 65 0.23 10.77 -9.99
C VAL A 65 1.32 11.28 -10.94
N LEU A 66 1.99 12.37 -10.57
CA LEU A 66 3.08 12.94 -11.34
C LEU A 66 4.35 12.11 -11.07
N ILE A 67 4.45 10.96 -11.73
CA ILE A 67 5.58 10.02 -11.54
C ILE A 67 6.91 10.59 -12.00
N GLU A 68 6.91 11.65 -12.79
CA GLU A 68 8.10 12.44 -13.13
C GLU A 68 8.76 13.08 -11.91
N ASN A 69 8.03 13.38 -10.85
CA ASN A 69 8.59 13.83 -9.54
C ASN A 69 9.36 12.71 -8.83
N LEU A 70 9.27 11.48 -9.31
CA LEU A 70 9.99 10.31 -8.80
C LEU A 70 11.07 9.82 -9.78
N GLY A 71 11.28 10.55 -10.87
CA GLY A 71 12.33 10.27 -11.84
C GLY A 71 11.90 9.58 -13.15
N ALA A 72 10.59 9.41 -13.37
CA ALA A 72 10.07 8.90 -14.66
C ALA A 72 10.03 10.00 -15.74
N GLU A 73 9.91 9.59 -17.00
CA GLU A 73 9.63 10.52 -18.09
C GLU A 73 8.14 10.92 -18.09
N LYS A 74 7.83 12.09 -18.64
CA LYS A 74 6.42 12.57 -18.73
C LYS A 74 5.52 11.67 -19.58
N SER A 75 6.09 10.96 -20.53
CA SER A 75 5.41 10.00 -21.41
C SER A 75 5.12 8.67 -20.75
N ASP A 76 5.77 8.35 -19.62
CA ASP A 76 5.65 7.05 -18.98
C ASP A 76 4.29 6.86 -18.32
N GLY A 77 3.75 5.65 -18.45
CA GLY A 77 2.53 5.24 -17.79
C GLY A 77 2.73 4.72 -16.35
N PHE A 78 3.95 4.35 -16.03
CA PHE A 78 4.36 3.85 -14.71
C PHE A 78 5.85 4.08 -14.45
N ILE A 79 6.25 3.87 -13.20
CA ILE A 79 7.65 3.83 -12.76
C ILE A 79 7.86 2.60 -11.89
N ASP A 80 8.99 1.92 -12.05
CA ASP A 80 9.43 0.82 -11.20
C ASP A 80 10.44 1.30 -10.15
N GLY A 81 10.62 0.53 -9.08
CA GLY A 81 11.63 0.81 -8.08
C GLY A 81 11.26 1.94 -7.11
N VAL A 82 9.98 2.15 -6.86
CA VAL A 82 9.49 3.14 -5.89
C VAL A 82 9.17 2.46 -4.56
N ASP A 83 9.60 3.07 -3.46
CA ASP A 83 9.13 2.70 -2.15
C ASP A 83 7.81 3.45 -1.85
N ILE A 84 6.76 2.73 -1.49
CA ILE A 84 5.47 3.31 -1.11
C ILE A 84 5.31 3.18 0.39
N VAL A 85 5.11 4.29 1.08
CA VAL A 85 4.85 4.33 2.51
C VAL A 85 3.36 4.62 2.74
N TRP A 86 2.67 3.67 3.33
CA TRP A 86 1.25 3.79 3.66
C TRP A 86 1.08 4.50 4.99
N THR A 87 0.22 5.53 5.00
CA THR A 87 -0.10 6.30 6.20
C THR A 87 -1.61 6.38 6.40
N ALA A 88 -2.05 6.27 7.64
CA ALA A 88 -3.46 6.34 7.98
C ALA A 88 -3.68 7.20 9.25
N PRO A 89 -4.84 7.88 9.37
CA PRO A 89 -5.21 8.56 10.60
C PRO A 89 -5.45 7.53 11.71
N GLU A 90 -4.76 7.65 12.83
CA GLU A 90 -4.85 6.71 13.96
C GLU A 90 -6.31 6.57 14.42
N GLU A 91 -6.87 5.38 14.32
CA GLU A 91 -8.29 5.11 14.59
C GLU A 91 -9.27 6.09 13.91
N GLY A 92 -8.92 6.55 12.71
CA GLY A 92 -9.71 7.51 11.96
C GLY A 92 -9.51 8.98 12.35
N ARG A 93 -8.56 9.30 13.23
CA ARG A 93 -8.26 10.64 13.75
C ARG A 93 -6.80 11.04 13.49
N ASP A 94 -6.51 12.33 13.41
CA ASP A 94 -5.12 12.80 13.43
C ASP A 94 -4.48 12.56 14.82
N PRO A 95 -3.18 12.25 14.89
CA PRO A 95 -2.18 12.27 13.82
C PRO A 95 -2.24 11.06 12.89
N ARG A 96 -1.60 11.18 11.73
CA ARG A 96 -1.40 10.04 10.84
C ARG A 96 -0.18 9.22 11.26
N MET A 97 -0.32 7.92 11.16
CA MET A 97 0.74 6.96 11.47
C MET A 97 1.22 6.27 10.19
N VAL A 98 2.49 5.90 10.13
CA VAL A 98 2.94 4.91 9.14
C VAL A 98 2.35 3.57 9.55
N VAL A 99 1.63 2.92 8.63
CA VAL A 99 0.96 1.64 8.86
C VAL A 99 1.61 0.48 8.13
N GLY A 100 2.51 0.77 7.21
CA GLY A 100 3.23 -0.23 6.43
C GLY A 100 3.89 0.37 5.21
N TRP A 101 4.49 -0.48 4.38
CA TRP A 101 5.15 -0.05 3.14
C TRP A 101 5.23 -1.17 2.11
N TYR A 102 5.45 -0.76 0.86
CA TYR A 102 5.90 -1.63 -0.21
C TYR A 102 7.30 -1.21 -0.62
N ARG A 103 8.20 -2.15 -0.83
CA ARG A 103 9.52 -1.92 -1.39
C ARG A 103 9.54 -2.26 -2.88
N ASN A 104 10.36 -1.55 -3.62
CA ASN A 104 10.61 -1.83 -5.04
C ASN A 104 9.32 -2.00 -5.85
N ALA A 105 8.33 -1.14 -5.61
CA ALA A 105 7.01 -1.23 -6.22
C ALA A 105 6.98 -0.62 -7.62
N ARG A 106 6.02 -1.10 -8.43
CA ARG A 106 5.55 -0.41 -9.63
C ARG A 106 4.41 0.52 -9.26
N LEU A 107 4.60 1.81 -9.51
CA LEU A 107 3.59 2.86 -9.33
C LEU A 107 3.08 3.32 -10.69
N TYR A 108 1.77 3.33 -10.88
CA TYR A 108 1.13 3.78 -12.11
C TYR A 108 0.73 5.26 -12.03
N ARG A 109 0.87 5.96 -13.15
CA ARG A 109 0.42 7.35 -13.31
C ARG A 109 -1.08 7.49 -13.13
N ARG A 110 -1.84 6.50 -13.62
CA ARG A 110 -3.29 6.43 -13.57
C ARG A 110 -3.76 5.13 -12.93
N ARG A 111 -4.95 5.15 -12.39
CA ARG A 111 -5.65 3.97 -11.88
C ARG A 111 -5.67 2.86 -12.93
N GLN A 112 -5.35 1.66 -12.50
CA GLN A 112 -5.44 0.45 -13.29
C GLN A 112 -6.64 -0.37 -12.85
N GLU A 113 -7.29 -1.06 -13.78
CA GLU A 113 -8.39 -1.98 -13.47
C GLU A 113 -7.95 -3.42 -13.69
N PHE A 114 -8.45 -4.33 -12.86
CA PHE A 114 -8.26 -5.76 -13.06
C PHE A 114 -9.08 -6.21 -14.27
N LYS A 115 -8.42 -6.71 -15.31
CA LYS A 115 -9.08 -7.15 -16.55
C LYS A 115 -9.62 -8.56 -16.38
N GLY A 116 -10.95 -8.69 -16.39
CA GLY A 116 -11.69 -9.96 -16.49
C GLY A 116 -11.83 -10.74 -15.19
N ARG A 117 -10.82 -10.79 -14.32
CA ARG A 117 -10.83 -11.60 -13.10
C ARG A 117 -10.26 -10.79 -11.91
N TYR A 118 -10.84 -11.01 -10.73
CA TYR A 118 -10.27 -10.49 -9.49
C TYR A 118 -8.96 -11.22 -9.16
N PRO A 119 -7.96 -10.53 -8.61
CA PRO A 119 -6.64 -11.12 -8.35
C PRO A 119 -6.65 -12.12 -7.18
N SER A 120 -7.65 -12.07 -6.30
CA SER A 120 -7.85 -13.04 -5.23
C SER A 120 -9.33 -13.17 -4.84
N ALA A 121 -9.67 -14.19 -4.04
CA ALA A 121 -11.01 -14.38 -3.49
C ALA A 121 -11.41 -13.21 -2.58
N GLN A 122 -10.45 -12.62 -1.84
CA GLN A 122 -10.72 -11.47 -0.97
C GLN A 122 -11.09 -10.22 -1.79
N HIS A 123 -10.32 -9.89 -2.83
CA HIS A 123 -10.64 -8.78 -3.73
C HIS A 123 -12.04 -8.93 -4.36
N ARG A 124 -12.43 -10.19 -4.68
CA ARG A 124 -13.78 -10.48 -5.20
C ARG A 124 -14.85 -10.21 -4.16
N ARG A 125 -14.67 -10.66 -2.93
CA ARG A 125 -15.61 -10.50 -1.82
C ARG A 125 -15.85 -9.01 -1.52
N ASP A 126 -14.77 -8.23 -1.48
CA ASP A 126 -14.80 -6.81 -1.18
C ASP A 126 -15.03 -5.93 -2.41
N LYS A 127 -15.18 -6.55 -3.60
CA LYS A 127 -15.45 -5.88 -4.89
C LYS A 127 -14.37 -4.86 -5.28
N ILE A 128 -13.13 -5.08 -4.88
CA ILE A 128 -11.99 -4.23 -5.22
C ILE A 128 -11.57 -4.51 -6.66
N ARG A 129 -11.75 -3.53 -7.55
CA ARG A 129 -11.58 -3.68 -9.00
C ARG A 129 -10.38 -2.95 -9.58
N SER A 130 -9.72 -2.12 -8.79
CA SER A 130 -8.67 -1.25 -9.30
C SER A 130 -7.53 -1.07 -8.30
N PHE A 131 -6.37 -0.65 -8.81
CA PHE A 131 -5.17 -0.41 -8.04
C PHE A 131 -4.33 0.72 -8.65
N MET A 132 -3.42 1.28 -7.87
CA MET A 132 -2.44 2.28 -8.31
C MET A 132 -1.01 1.76 -8.25
N VAL A 133 -0.78 0.75 -7.42
CA VAL A 133 0.55 0.23 -7.09
C VAL A 133 0.52 -1.28 -7.07
N LYS A 134 1.63 -1.93 -7.43
CA LYS A 134 1.83 -3.35 -7.16
C LYS A 134 3.27 -3.65 -6.78
N THR A 135 3.47 -4.66 -5.94
CA THR A 135 4.77 -5.23 -5.63
C THR A 135 4.62 -6.72 -5.35
N LEU A 136 5.72 -7.48 -5.27
CA LEU A 136 5.69 -8.85 -4.79
C LEU A 136 5.29 -8.89 -3.31
N ALA A 137 4.58 -9.92 -2.89
CA ALA A 137 4.14 -10.07 -1.50
C ALA A 137 5.31 -10.03 -0.50
N GLU A 138 6.46 -10.59 -0.86
CA GLU A 138 7.70 -10.54 -0.08
C GLU A 138 8.28 -9.12 0.11
N ASN A 139 7.81 -8.16 -0.66
CA ASN A 139 8.20 -6.75 -0.59
C ASN A 139 7.13 -5.86 0.07
N ALA A 140 6.09 -6.44 0.61
CA ALA A 140 5.01 -5.75 1.30
C ALA A 140 5.04 -6.01 2.80
N PHE A 141 4.96 -4.95 3.60
CA PHE A 141 5.12 -4.99 5.05
C PHE A 141 4.00 -4.20 5.69
N VAL A 142 3.19 -4.83 6.53
CA VAL A 142 2.17 -4.19 7.35
C VAL A 142 2.61 -4.20 8.81
N LEU A 143 2.55 -3.05 9.48
CA LEU A 143 2.86 -2.93 10.90
C LEU A 143 1.63 -3.28 11.73
N ARG A 144 1.80 -4.08 12.77
CA ARG A 144 0.75 -4.27 13.78
C ARG A 144 0.44 -2.92 14.44
N PRO A 145 -0.79 -2.68 14.93
CA PRO A 145 -1.17 -1.40 15.54
C PRO A 145 -0.19 -0.90 16.61
N GLU A 146 0.32 -1.80 17.45
CA GLU A 146 1.29 -1.49 18.52
C GLU A 146 2.70 -1.13 18.01
N GLU A 147 3.01 -1.41 16.74
CA GLU A 147 4.29 -1.08 16.11
C GLU A 147 4.26 0.26 15.37
N ARG A 148 3.10 0.89 15.27
CA ARG A 148 2.89 2.13 14.51
C ARG A 148 3.29 3.36 15.32
N HIS A 149 4.58 3.62 15.43
CA HIS A 149 5.11 4.73 16.24
C HIS A 149 5.52 5.97 15.43
N LEU A 150 5.62 5.84 14.10
CA LEU A 150 6.09 6.92 13.23
C LEU A 150 4.91 7.83 12.85
N ARG A 151 4.85 9.00 13.45
CA ARG A 151 3.80 10.00 13.24
C ARG A 151 4.16 10.95 12.11
N LEU A 152 3.31 10.99 11.09
CA LEU A 152 3.39 11.95 9.99
C LEU A 152 2.72 13.26 10.41
N GLN A 153 3.49 14.35 10.42
CA GLN A 153 2.96 15.67 10.68
C GLN A 153 2.26 16.26 9.44
N ARG A 154 1.51 17.32 9.65
CA ARG A 154 0.89 18.13 8.61
C ARG A 154 1.42 19.54 8.65
N GLY A 155 1.42 20.23 7.52
CA GLY A 155 1.80 21.64 7.44
C GLY A 155 2.72 21.93 6.28
N GLU A 156 3.28 23.11 6.29
CA GLU A 156 4.24 23.54 5.27
C GLU A 156 5.50 22.66 5.30
N GLY A 157 5.93 22.19 4.11
CA GLY A 157 7.04 21.23 3.97
C GLY A 157 6.71 19.78 4.32
N TRP A 158 5.50 19.50 4.80
CA TRP A 158 5.00 18.18 5.17
C TRP A 158 3.82 17.76 4.29
N SER A 159 3.27 16.55 4.57
CA SER A 159 2.05 16.08 3.92
C SER A 159 0.91 17.09 4.11
N GLY A 160 0.31 17.51 3.01
CA GLY A 160 -0.89 18.35 3.00
C GLY A 160 -2.19 17.53 3.07
N GLN A 161 -3.25 18.06 2.43
CA GLN A 161 -4.55 17.39 2.29
C GLN A 161 -4.62 16.41 1.11
N ALA A 162 -3.53 16.27 0.34
CA ALA A 162 -3.50 15.36 -0.80
C ALA A 162 -3.46 13.90 -0.33
N SER A 163 -3.96 13.00 -1.17
CA SER A 163 -3.92 11.55 -0.91
C SER A 163 -2.50 10.98 -0.99
N TRP A 164 -1.55 11.73 -1.53
CA TRP A 164 -0.13 11.35 -1.57
C TRP A 164 0.79 12.56 -1.40
N TRP A 165 2.04 12.30 -0.99
CA TRP A 165 3.08 13.30 -0.77
C TRP A 165 4.43 12.83 -1.32
N TYR A 166 5.05 13.67 -2.18
CA TYR A 166 6.40 13.50 -2.70
C TYR A 166 7.41 14.03 -1.67
N ALA A 167 7.85 13.16 -0.78
CA ALA A 167 8.63 13.57 0.39
C ALA A 167 10.06 14.00 0.06
N GLU A 168 10.59 13.60 -1.12
CA GLU A 168 11.95 13.94 -1.55
C GLU A 168 12.11 15.43 -1.88
N ASP A 169 11.03 16.10 -2.25
CA ASP A 169 11.03 17.51 -2.62
C ASP A 169 11.00 18.45 -1.40
N THR A 170 10.84 17.92 -0.18
CA THR A 170 10.72 18.75 1.01
C THR A 170 12.05 19.43 1.37
N THR A 171 11.98 20.72 1.62
CA THR A 171 13.10 21.52 2.17
C THR A 171 13.09 21.56 3.69
N ASP A 172 11.98 21.17 4.33
CA ASP A 172 11.86 21.17 5.78
C ASP A 172 12.80 20.14 6.43
N ARG A 173 13.58 20.58 7.41
CA ARG A 173 14.60 19.76 8.07
C ARG A 173 13.99 18.61 8.88
N SER A 174 12.87 18.86 9.55
CA SER A 174 12.20 17.86 10.38
C SER A 174 11.48 16.83 9.53
N ALA A 175 10.86 17.24 8.40
CA ALA A 175 10.29 16.34 7.43
C ALA A 175 11.35 15.41 6.82
N ARG A 176 12.52 15.95 6.43
CA ARG A 176 13.65 15.12 5.97
C ARG A 176 14.15 14.15 7.04
N ALA A 177 14.19 14.59 8.31
CA ALA A 177 14.57 13.69 9.41
C ALA A 177 13.54 12.59 9.62
N PHE A 178 12.25 12.90 9.47
CA PHE A 178 11.17 11.88 9.50
C PHE A 178 11.33 10.86 8.36
N VAL A 179 11.51 11.30 7.12
CA VAL A 179 11.72 10.41 5.97
C VAL A 179 12.91 9.47 6.21
N ARG A 180 14.03 9.98 6.75
CA ARG A 180 15.17 9.12 7.10
C ARG A 180 14.83 8.08 8.16
N ARG A 181 14.05 8.42 9.20
CA ARG A 181 13.60 7.45 10.21
C ARG A 181 12.71 6.38 9.61
N VAL A 182 11.79 6.77 8.72
CA VAL A 182 10.94 5.80 8.00
C VAL A 182 11.81 4.83 7.17
N LYS A 183 12.74 5.37 6.37
CA LYS A 183 13.66 4.52 5.58
C LYS A 183 14.47 3.57 6.47
N ALA A 184 14.96 4.03 7.62
CA ALA A 184 15.66 3.18 8.57
C ALA A 184 14.77 2.06 9.15
N SER A 185 13.49 2.35 9.44
CA SER A 185 12.53 1.32 9.88
C SER A 185 12.19 0.31 8.77
N MET A 186 12.21 0.73 7.52
CA MET A 186 12.02 -0.18 6.38
C MET A 186 13.20 -1.16 6.22
N ASP A 187 14.38 -0.81 6.70
CA ASP A 187 15.58 -1.65 6.67
C ASP A 187 15.75 -2.51 7.94
N ASP A 188 14.80 -2.41 8.88
CA ASP A 188 14.84 -3.20 10.13
C ASP A 188 14.47 -4.67 9.83
N PRO A 189 15.40 -5.62 10.07
CA PRO A 189 15.15 -7.03 9.81
C PRO A 189 14.12 -7.66 10.76
N ALA A 190 13.73 -6.99 11.84
CA ALA A 190 12.69 -7.46 12.75
C ALA A 190 11.27 -7.33 12.15
N VAL A 191 11.09 -6.50 11.12
CA VAL A 191 9.80 -6.36 10.43
C VAL A 191 9.72 -7.39 9.31
N ALA A 192 8.83 -8.37 9.46
CA ALA A 192 8.63 -9.41 8.46
C ALA A 192 7.67 -8.97 7.34
N PRO A 193 7.87 -9.42 6.09
CA PRO A 193 6.89 -9.26 5.02
C PRO A 193 5.57 -9.96 5.33
N ILE A 194 4.50 -9.55 4.63
CA ILE A 194 3.22 -10.26 4.69
C ILE A 194 3.40 -11.72 4.23
N GLY A 195 2.60 -12.63 4.80
CA GLY A 195 2.66 -14.06 4.47
C GLY A 195 3.74 -14.85 5.22
N ILE A 196 4.72 -14.20 5.85
CA ILE A 196 5.66 -14.82 6.78
C ILE A 196 5.19 -14.51 8.20
N SER A 197 4.18 -15.24 8.67
CA SER A 197 3.84 -15.20 10.11
C SER A 197 4.82 -16.10 10.87
N PRO A 198 5.53 -15.59 11.90
CA PRO A 198 6.40 -16.43 12.72
C PRO A 198 5.66 -17.55 13.47
N ASP A 199 4.32 -17.48 13.54
CA ASP A 199 3.46 -18.47 14.21
C ASP A 199 2.67 -19.37 13.25
N ARG A 200 2.87 -19.28 11.94
CA ARG A 200 2.33 -20.29 11.03
C ARG A 200 3.29 -21.47 11.02
N ASP A 201 2.91 -22.52 11.75
CA ASP A 201 3.42 -23.88 11.55
C ASP A 201 3.43 -24.17 10.02
N PRO A 202 4.56 -24.50 9.42
CA PRO A 202 4.60 -24.90 8.02
C PRO A 202 3.80 -26.18 7.89
N GLY A 203 2.50 -26.05 7.58
CA GLY A 203 1.63 -27.18 7.29
C GLY A 203 2.31 -28.08 6.28
N PRO A 204 2.00 -29.41 6.25
CA PRO A 204 2.76 -30.44 5.56
C PRO A 204 2.96 -30.07 4.08
N GLY A 205 4.22 -30.05 3.68
CA GLY A 205 4.71 -29.55 2.41
C GLY A 205 3.90 -30.05 1.22
N ARG A 206 3.51 -29.14 0.37
CA ARG A 206 2.91 -29.41 -0.92
C ARG A 206 3.88 -30.27 -1.73
N PRO A 207 3.52 -31.48 -2.18
CA PRO A 207 4.45 -32.32 -2.94
C PRO A 207 4.84 -31.61 -4.25
N ALA A 208 6.13 -31.58 -4.53
CA ALA A 208 6.69 -31.07 -5.78
C ALA A 208 5.98 -31.74 -6.95
N GLY A 209 5.41 -30.91 -7.85
CA GLY A 209 4.65 -31.39 -9.01
C GLY A 209 5.45 -32.35 -9.86
N ALA A 210 4.90 -33.54 -10.04
CA ALA A 210 5.41 -34.51 -10.97
C ALA A 210 5.29 -33.97 -12.41
N ALA A 211 6.40 -33.99 -13.14
CA ALA A 211 6.46 -33.67 -14.56
C ALA A 211 5.55 -34.67 -15.34
N ALA A 212 4.67 -34.12 -16.16
CA ALA A 212 3.87 -34.93 -17.07
C ALA A 212 4.77 -35.52 -18.19
N PRO A 213 4.63 -36.80 -18.55
CA PRO A 213 5.38 -37.37 -19.66
C PRO A 213 4.84 -36.87 -21.00
N HIS A 214 5.75 -36.43 -21.88
CA HIS A 214 5.47 -36.21 -23.29
C HIS A 214 5.01 -37.53 -23.91
N ALA A 215 3.80 -37.55 -24.48
CA ALA A 215 3.35 -38.62 -25.39
C ALA A 215 3.76 -38.24 -26.81
N ALA A 216 4.32 -39.23 -27.49
CA ALA A 216 4.73 -39.22 -28.89
C ALA A 216 3.53 -39.13 -29.87
#